data_240edf00192c3c056c1a141cb6885abe
#
_entry.id   240edf00192c3c056c1a141cb6885abe
#
_cell.length_a   1.000
_cell.length_b   1.000
_cell.length_c   1.000
_cell.angle_alpha   90.00
_cell.angle_beta   90.00
_cell.angle_gamma   90.00
#
_symmetry.space_group_name_H-M   'P 1'
#
loop_
_entity.id
_entity.type
_entity.pdbx_description
1 polymer ?
#
loop_
_entity_poly.entity_id
_entity_poly.type
_entity_poly.pdbx_seq_one_letter_code
_entity_poly.pdbx_strand_id
1 'polypeptide(L)'
;MAGLAATVIGLYGRLQESEKSSSAEKEQTFFLVILYVFLKSGKTMLQSLREAASRRRYIKHLSEVSSFLVRESERRTLADGLKQYVHPSREFTLLLGSLGEDLESGFGVVEKVEKLIEQAISRESDRWKRYVDSVETLGEVVVSVILLIPLIYVVGGLLGGFPLIYSVVIAIAAAAVLYVVSSASEPLHLVDLPRSITFISTAVIFVFGGVLATSLLGFMPVLLGVVAGVATLVWGLFVHFMYVRRAVAEGEASFLLLDGVAARLRAGYPLGRSLEAVADPRYKRYAMAIAHGLEINPYNRFMALAMETVKIARLGGLGAEALSLLARLALSIYLSFTGARARMKLYTALAIASGAAIIAVSAITLAPFTGLPQDVATEVQRLIAVPSIEPVLPLAMLVSYVLGVVVGRIEDQTIAACWRAGAGVLATLLVYSIASAFV
;
A
#
# COMPACT_ATOMS: atom_id res chain seq x y z
N MET A 1 17.21 -15.30 -32.07
CA MET A 1 17.80 -14.81 -30.80
C MET A 1 17.87 -13.28 -30.73
N ALA A 2 18.38 -12.56 -31.73
CA ALA A 2 18.44 -11.08 -31.71
C ALA A 2 17.09 -10.38 -31.58
N GLY A 3 16.02 -10.88 -32.23
CA GLY A 3 14.67 -10.32 -32.11
C GLY A 3 14.06 -10.45 -30.71
N LEU A 4 14.26 -11.58 -30.02
CA LEU A 4 13.81 -11.81 -28.66
C LEU A 4 14.53 -10.89 -27.66
N ALA A 5 15.84 -10.69 -27.82
CA ALA A 5 16.62 -9.77 -27.00
C ALA A 5 16.15 -8.31 -27.18
N ALA A 6 15.88 -7.87 -28.41
CA ALA A 6 15.35 -6.54 -28.68
C ALA A 6 13.96 -6.31 -28.08
N THR A 7 13.08 -7.32 -28.14
CA THR A 7 11.75 -7.27 -27.51
C THR A 7 11.83 -7.20 -25.98
N VAL A 8 12.72 -7.99 -25.36
CA VAL A 8 12.94 -7.97 -23.90
C VAL A 8 13.51 -6.62 -23.45
N ILE A 9 14.49 -6.07 -24.18
CA ILE A 9 15.06 -4.74 -23.86
C ILE A 9 14.00 -3.65 -24.02
N GLY A 10 13.17 -3.71 -25.08
CA GLY A 10 12.08 -2.76 -25.28
C GLY A 10 10.99 -2.84 -24.20
N LEU A 11 10.64 -4.05 -23.75
CA LEU A 11 9.73 -4.28 -22.63
C LEU A 11 10.32 -3.75 -21.31
N TYR A 12 11.58 -4.03 -21.05
CA TYR A 12 12.27 -3.53 -19.86
C TYR A 12 12.34 -1.99 -19.83
N GLY A 13 12.64 -1.36 -20.97
CA GLY A 13 12.61 0.11 -21.09
C GLY A 13 11.24 0.72 -20.77
N ARG A 14 10.16 0.13 -21.34
CA ARG A 14 8.78 0.59 -21.06
C ARG A 14 8.38 0.39 -19.61
N LEU A 15 8.76 -0.72 -18.98
CA LEU A 15 8.52 -0.97 -17.56
C LEU A 15 9.23 0.06 -16.69
N GLN A 16 10.48 0.39 -17.00
CA GLN A 16 11.25 1.39 -16.27
C GLN A 16 10.67 2.80 -16.42
N GLU A 17 10.20 3.18 -17.61
CA GLU A 17 9.50 4.43 -17.84
C GLU A 17 8.17 4.52 -17.09
N SER A 18 7.40 3.45 -17.11
CA SER A 18 6.15 3.34 -16.35
C SER A 18 6.38 3.44 -14.84
N GLU A 19 7.43 2.80 -14.32
CA GLU A 19 7.82 2.89 -12.91
C GLU A 19 8.22 4.32 -12.52
N LYS A 20 9.02 5.00 -13.35
CA LYS A 20 9.40 6.39 -13.13
C LYS A 20 8.21 7.33 -13.16
N SER A 21 7.28 7.15 -14.12
CA SER A 21 6.05 7.93 -14.19
C SER A 21 5.20 7.76 -12.95
N SER A 22 4.93 6.53 -12.55
CA SER A 22 4.16 6.22 -11.34
C SER A 22 4.84 6.76 -10.07
N SER A 23 6.16 6.64 -9.97
CA SER A 23 6.92 7.17 -8.83
C SER A 23 6.83 8.68 -8.73
N ALA A 24 6.97 9.40 -9.85
CA ALA A 24 6.84 10.85 -9.86
C ALA A 24 5.44 11.31 -9.43
N GLU A 25 4.39 10.66 -9.91
CA GLU A 25 3.02 10.97 -9.52
C GLU A 25 2.76 10.75 -8.02
N LYS A 26 3.30 9.67 -7.45
CA LYS A 26 3.19 9.37 -6.02
C LYS A 26 3.97 10.36 -5.15
N GLU A 27 5.09 10.86 -5.63
CA GLU A 27 5.96 11.78 -4.89
C GLU A 27 5.62 13.26 -5.10
N GLN A 28 4.79 13.59 -6.10
CA GLN A 28 4.51 14.97 -6.53
C GLN A 28 3.95 15.84 -5.40
N THR A 29 3.04 15.31 -4.60
CA THR A 29 2.44 16.03 -3.48
C THR A 29 3.49 16.38 -2.42
N PHE A 30 4.36 15.44 -2.06
CA PHE A 30 5.47 15.72 -1.13
C PHE A 30 6.47 16.73 -1.72
N PHE A 31 6.77 16.62 -3.01
CA PHE A 31 7.64 17.56 -3.71
C PHE A 31 7.09 18.98 -3.67
N LEU A 32 5.81 19.18 -3.98
CA LEU A 32 5.16 20.50 -3.90
C LEU A 32 5.18 21.07 -2.49
N VAL A 33 4.92 20.24 -1.45
CA VAL A 33 5.00 20.68 -0.05
C VAL A 33 6.40 21.14 0.30
N ILE A 34 7.44 20.39 -0.10
CA ILE A 34 8.83 20.76 0.16
C ILE A 34 9.17 22.09 -0.52
N LEU A 35 8.85 22.23 -1.81
CA LEU A 35 9.08 23.49 -2.53
C LEU A 35 8.37 24.66 -1.86
N TYR A 36 7.08 24.49 -1.51
CA TYR A 36 6.28 25.53 -0.88
C TYR A 36 6.87 25.99 0.45
N VAL A 37 7.24 25.05 1.31
CA VAL A 37 7.81 25.35 2.63
C VAL A 37 9.07 26.19 2.51
N PHE A 38 9.96 25.83 1.57
CA PHE A 38 11.21 26.57 1.39
C PHE A 38 11.03 27.91 0.68
N LEU A 39 10.17 27.98 -0.32
CA LEU A 39 9.84 29.24 -0.99
C LEU A 39 9.18 30.23 -0.01
N LYS A 40 8.21 29.79 0.78
CA LYS A 40 7.57 30.64 1.82
C LYS A 40 8.51 31.02 2.95
N SER A 41 9.59 30.24 3.20
CA SER A 41 10.66 30.62 4.14
C SER A 41 11.68 31.62 3.55
N GLY A 42 11.44 32.16 2.35
CA GLY A 42 12.28 33.15 1.70
C GLY A 42 13.45 32.59 0.88
N LYS A 43 13.52 31.26 0.68
CA LYS A 43 14.53 30.67 -0.23
C LYS A 43 14.14 30.87 -1.69
N THR A 44 15.15 30.99 -2.55
CA THR A 44 14.95 31.01 -3.99
C THR A 44 14.50 29.64 -4.51
N MET A 45 13.95 29.60 -5.73
CA MET A 45 13.56 28.33 -6.38
C MET A 45 14.74 27.35 -6.48
N LEU A 46 15.94 27.84 -6.85
CA LEU A 46 17.15 27.02 -6.90
C LEU A 46 17.53 26.43 -5.53
N GLN A 47 17.47 27.23 -4.47
CA GLN A 47 17.72 26.78 -3.12
C GLN A 47 16.67 25.75 -2.66
N SER A 48 15.40 25.97 -3.01
CA SER A 48 14.31 25.05 -2.70
C SER A 48 14.48 23.70 -3.40
N LEU A 49 14.95 23.69 -4.66
CA LEU A 49 15.30 22.46 -5.38
C LEU A 49 16.53 21.75 -4.77
N ARG A 50 17.54 22.49 -4.28
CA ARG A 50 18.67 21.87 -3.54
C ARG A 50 18.20 21.17 -2.28
N GLU A 51 17.28 21.81 -1.56
CA GLU A 51 16.67 21.20 -0.38
C GLU A 51 15.83 19.96 -0.74
N ALA A 52 15.05 20.02 -1.83
CA ALA A 52 14.32 18.86 -2.33
C ALA A 52 15.26 17.71 -2.71
N ALA A 53 16.39 18.01 -3.35
CA ALA A 53 17.40 17.04 -3.73
C ALA A 53 18.00 16.26 -2.52
N SER A 54 18.09 16.90 -1.35
CA SER A 54 18.61 16.28 -0.13
C SER A 54 17.60 15.35 0.57
N ARG A 55 16.30 15.44 0.24
CA ARG A 55 15.20 14.80 0.98
C ARG A 55 14.73 13.49 0.36
N ARG A 56 15.66 12.57 0.07
CA ARG A 56 15.37 11.25 -0.53
C ARG A 56 14.35 10.40 0.26
N ARG A 57 14.17 10.68 1.56
CA ARG A 57 13.21 9.95 2.39
C ARG A 57 11.77 10.14 1.90
N TYR A 58 11.44 11.36 1.45
CA TYR A 58 10.07 11.72 1.03
C TYR A 58 9.85 11.58 -0.48
N ILE A 59 10.86 11.93 -1.26
CA ILE A 59 10.79 12.07 -2.71
C ILE A 59 12.02 11.42 -3.37
N LYS A 60 12.16 10.10 -3.27
CA LYS A 60 13.34 9.38 -3.76
C LYS A 60 13.63 9.68 -5.22
N HIS A 61 12.64 9.51 -6.10
CA HIS A 61 12.78 9.74 -7.54
C HIS A 61 12.89 11.24 -7.86
N LEU A 62 12.00 12.07 -7.30
CA LEU A 62 12.01 13.51 -7.55
C LEU A 62 13.19 14.23 -6.90
N SER A 63 13.86 13.64 -5.90
CA SER A 63 15.15 14.15 -5.40
C SER A 63 16.26 14.02 -6.44
N GLU A 64 16.27 12.97 -7.25
CA GLU A 64 17.22 12.79 -8.34
C GLU A 64 16.95 13.79 -9.47
N VAL A 65 15.67 14.00 -9.82
CA VAL A 65 15.25 15.04 -10.76
C VAL A 65 15.65 16.42 -10.26
N SER A 66 15.42 16.74 -8.99
CA SER A 66 15.84 18.00 -8.38
C SER A 66 17.36 18.20 -8.45
N SER A 67 18.12 17.14 -8.15
CA SER A 67 19.60 17.16 -8.26
C SER A 67 20.08 17.40 -9.69
N PHE A 68 19.38 16.83 -10.67
CA PHE A 68 19.66 17.05 -12.08
C PHE A 68 19.40 18.51 -12.47
N LEU A 69 18.23 19.07 -12.12
CA LEU A 69 17.86 20.46 -12.42
C LEU A 69 18.82 21.48 -11.77
N VAL A 70 19.26 21.20 -10.54
CA VAL A 70 20.28 22.04 -9.87
C VAL A 70 21.59 22.04 -10.63
N ARG A 71 22.08 20.89 -11.08
CA ARG A 71 23.31 20.81 -11.90
C ARG A 71 23.17 21.47 -13.25
N GLU A 72 22.00 21.32 -13.88
CA GLU A 72 21.71 21.93 -15.17
C GLU A 72 21.65 23.47 -15.09
N SER A 73 21.26 24.03 -13.93
CA SER A 73 21.26 25.48 -13.68
C SER A 73 22.66 26.10 -13.66
N GLU A 74 23.73 25.32 -13.65
CA GLU A 74 25.11 25.78 -13.84
C GLU A 74 25.46 26.05 -15.31
N ARG A 75 24.71 25.47 -16.26
CA ARG A 75 24.94 25.56 -17.71
C ARG A 75 23.97 26.47 -18.42
N ARG A 76 22.76 26.63 -17.89
CA ARG A 76 21.67 27.43 -18.46
C ARG A 76 20.80 28.00 -17.34
N THR A 77 19.89 28.91 -17.69
CA THR A 77 18.97 29.46 -16.68
C THR A 77 18.11 28.36 -16.07
N LEU A 78 17.75 28.48 -14.79
CA LEU A 78 16.88 27.50 -14.13
C LEU A 78 15.52 27.40 -14.82
N ALA A 79 14.99 28.54 -15.31
CA ALA A 79 13.75 28.60 -16.06
C ALA A 79 13.78 27.72 -17.31
N ASP A 80 14.85 27.85 -18.12
CA ASP A 80 15.05 27.01 -19.32
C ASP A 80 15.21 25.53 -18.94
N GLY A 81 15.95 25.24 -17.86
CA GLY A 81 16.13 23.90 -17.36
C GLY A 81 14.78 23.22 -16.98
N LEU A 82 13.88 23.94 -16.32
CA LEU A 82 12.55 23.49 -15.95
C LEU A 82 11.64 23.25 -17.16
N LYS A 83 11.64 24.19 -18.12
CA LYS A 83 10.81 24.11 -19.35
C LYS A 83 11.23 22.98 -20.29
N GLN A 84 12.52 22.74 -20.42
CA GLN A 84 13.07 21.76 -21.37
C GLN A 84 13.19 20.36 -20.78
N TYR A 85 12.97 20.21 -19.48
CA TYR A 85 13.03 18.89 -18.84
C TYR A 85 11.83 18.04 -19.22
N VAL A 86 12.09 16.92 -19.90
CA VAL A 86 11.06 15.94 -20.29
C VAL A 86 11.12 14.76 -19.32
N HIS A 87 9.98 14.48 -18.69
CA HIS A 87 9.80 13.36 -17.79
C HIS A 87 8.82 12.33 -18.39
N PRO A 88 8.95 11.01 -18.12
CA PRO A 88 7.97 10.02 -18.56
C PRO A 88 6.53 10.33 -18.10
N SER A 89 6.33 10.96 -16.93
CA SER A 89 5.04 11.50 -16.53
C SER A 89 4.79 12.85 -17.23
N ARG A 90 3.77 12.86 -18.11
CA ARG A 90 3.34 14.10 -18.81
C ARG A 90 2.86 15.17 -17.82
N GLU A 91 2.14 14.75 -16.77
CA GLU A 91 1.64 15.68 -15.74
C GLU A 91 2.78 16.40 -15.03
N PHE A 92 3.83 15.65 -14.67
CA PHE A 92 5.01 16.22 -14.01
C PHE A 92 5.82 17.12 -14.96
N THR A 93 5.94 16.76 -16.24
CA THR A 93 6.57 17.63 -17.27
C THR A 93 5.84 18.96 -17.37
N LEU A 94 4.50 18.95 -17.47
CA LEU A 94 3.69 20.16 -17.53
C LEU A 94 3.81 21.02 -16.26
N LEU A 95 3.89 20.38 -15.10
CA LEU A 95 4.10 21.07 -13.83
C LEU A 95 5.45 21.82 -13.83
N LEU A 96 6.55 21.16 -14.20
CA LEU A 96 7.86 21.80 -14.26
C LEU A 96 7.92 22.91 -15.30
N GLY A 97 7.32 22.68 -16.49
CA GLY A 97 7.22 23.69 -17.53
C GLY A 97 6.51 24.95 -17.07
N SER A 98 5.36 24.79 -16.38
CA SER A 98 4.62 25.94 -15.84
C SER A 98 5.37 26.70 -14.74
N LEU A 99 6.13 25.99 -13.89
CA LEU A 99 7.01 26.64 -12.91
C LEU A 99 8.17 27.40 -13.58
N GLY A 100 8.69 26.89 -14.71
CA GLY A 100 9.72 27.55 -15.51
C GLY A 100 9.20 28.82 -16.16
N GLU A 101 7.97 28.82 -16.69
CA GLU A 101 7.32 30.01 -17.28
C GLU A 101 7.09 31.10 -16.23
N ASP A 102 6.56 30.74 -15.05
CA ASP A 102 6.34 31.69 -13.97
C ASP A 102 7.67 32.25 -13.42
N LEU A 103 8.71 31.43 -13.36
CA LEU A 103 10.05 31.88 -12.95
C LEU A 103 10.66 32.88 -13.94
N GLU A 104 10.48 32.65 -15.24
CA GLU A 104 10.99 33.55 -16.28
C GLU A 104 10.23 34.88 -16.34
N SER A 105 8.90 34.80 -16.19
CA SER A 105 8.05 36.00 -16.20
C SER A 105 8.19 36.85 -14.93
N GLY A 106 8.89 36.35 -13.90
CA GLY A 106 9.01 37.02 -12.59
C GLY A 106 7.72 37.06 -11.79
N PHE A 107 6.67 36.38 -12.28
CA PHE A 107 5.42 36.24 -11.50
C PHE A 107 5.60 35.28 -10.33
N GLY A 108 4.85 35.54 -9.26
CA GLY A 108 4.96 34.87 -7.96
C GLY A 108 4.95 33.33 -8.01
N VAL A 109 6.14 32.71 -8.12
CA VAL A 109 6.34 31.26 -8.09
C VAL A 109 5.73 30.67 -6.81
N VAL A 110 5.73 31.43 -5.71
CA VAL A 110 5.15 31.03 -4.42
C VAL A 110 3.65 30.84 -4.54
N GLU A 111 2.95 31.83 -5.12
CA GLU A 111 1.51 31.81 -5.36
C GLU A 111 1.10 30.67 -6.30
N LYS A 112 1.96 30.41 -7.28
CA LYS A 112 1.76 29.26 -8.20
C LYS A 112 1.85 27.93 -7.46
N VAL A 113 2.88 27.71 -6.65
CA VAL A 113 3.05 26.48 -5.87
C VAL A 113 1.92 26.33 -4.85
N GLU A 114 1.46 27.43 -4.22
CA GLU A 114 0.30 27.43 -3.33
C GLU A 114 -0.97 26.95 -4.04
N LYS A 115 -1.27 27.49 -5.22
CA LYS A 115 -2.39 27.04 -6.07
C LYS A 115 -2.26 25.57 -6.49
N LEU A 116 -1.06 25.12 -6.78
CA LEU A 116 -0.80 23.71 -7.10
C LEU A 116 -1.06 22.79 -5.89
N ILE A 117 -0.76 23.23 -4.65
CA ILE A 117 -1.11 22.49 -3.44
C ILE A 117 -2.62 22.45 -3.22
N GLU A 118 -3.33 23.55 -3.44
CA GLU A 118 -4.80 23.56 -3.38
C GLU A 118 -5.42 22.57 -4.39
N GLN A 119 -4.89 22.53 -5.61
CA GLN A 119 -5.29 21.53 -6.59
C GLN A 119 -4.92 20.11 -6.16
N ALA A 120 -3.77 19.92 -5.50
CA ALA A 120 -3.36 18.61 -4.99
C ALA A 120 -4.32 18.07 -3.92
N ILE A 121 -4.93 18.93 -3.10
CA ILE A 121 -5.95 18.54 -2.11
C ILE A 121 -7.13 17.81 -2.78
N SER A 122 -7.66 18.37 -3.86
CA SER A 122 -8.75 17.74 -4.62
C SER A 122 -8.28 16.49 -5.36
N ARG A 123 -7.13 16.56 -6.03
CA ARG A 123 -6.57 15.45 -6.81
C ARG A 123 -6.27 14.22 -5.95
N GLU A 124 -5.73 14.39 -4.74
CA GLU A 124 -5.46 13.27 -3.85
C GLU A 124 -6.75 12.56 -3.45
N SER A 125 -7.81 13.29 -3.12
CA SER A 125 -9.11 12.69 -2.83
C SER A 125 -9.64 11.86 -4.01
N ASP A 126 -9.52 12.38 -5.24
CA ASP A 126 -9.98 11.68 -6.45
C ASP A 126 -9.07 10.49 -6.81
N ARG A 127 -7.77 10.56 -6.52
CA ARG A 127 -6.85 9.42 -6.67
C ARG A 127 -7.20 8.30 -5.71
N TRP A 128 -7.50 8.63 -4.45
CA TRP A 128 -7.92 7.63 -3.47
C TRP A 128 -9.26 6.98 -3.84
N LYS A 129 -10.22 7.75 -4.35
CA LYS A 129 -11.50 7.19 -4.83
C LYS A 129 -11.25 6.20 -5.98
N ARG A 130 -10.52 6.62 -7.02
CA ARG A 130 -10.20 5.74 -8.15
C ARG A 130 -9.42 4.49 -7.74
N TYR A 131 -8.52 4.63 -6.77
CA TYR A 131 -7.80 3.49 -6.20
C TYR A 131 -8.77 2.48 -5.58
N VAL A 132 -9.67 2.95 -4.73
CA VAL A 132 -10.67 2.10 -4.08
C VAL A 132 -11.56 1.42 -5.13
N ASP A 133 -12.12 2.17 -6.06
CA ASP A 133 -13.00 1.65 -7.11
C ASP A 133 -12.28 0.58 -7.97
N SER A 134 -11.00 0.81 -8.29
CA SER A 134 -10.19 -0.17 -9.03
C SER A 134 -9.94 -1.46 -8.23
N VAL A 135 -9.66 -1.32 -6.94
CA VAL A 135 -9.43 -2.48 -6.06
C VAL A 135 -10.74 -3.23 -5.79
N GLU A 136 -11.86 -2.51 -5.65
CA GLU A 136 -13.18 -3.12 -5.50
C GLU A 136 -13.53 -3.97 -6.72
N THR A 137 -13.45 -3.41 -7.93
CA THR A 137 -13.73 -4.14 -9.18
C THR A 137 -12.85 -5.39 -9.34
N LEU A 138 -11.54 -5.26 -9.08
CA LEU A 138 -10.63 -6.40 -9.16
C LEU A 138 -10.86 -7.41 -8.04
N GLY A 139 -11.19 -6.95 -6.84
CA GLY A 139 -11.52 -7.79 -5.71
C GLY A 139 -12.73 -8.68 -5.98
N GLU A 140 -13.77 -8.13 -6.59
CA GLU A 140 -14.96 -8.88 -7.01
C GLU A 140 -14.60 -9.98 -8.03
N VAL A 141 -13.77 -9.66 -9.02
CA VAL A 141 -13.31 -10.65 -10.01
C VAL A 141 -12.50 -11.76 -9.32
N VAL A 142 -11.56 -11.40 -8.45
CA VAL A 142 -10.72 -12.37 -7.74
C VAL A 142 -11.57 -13.28 -6.83
N VAL A 143 -12.51 -12.72 -6.09
CA VAL A 143 -13.43 -13.51 -5.25
C VAL A 143 -14.28 -14.45 -6.10
N SER A 144 -14.81 -13.99 -7.23
CA SER A 144 -15.60 -14.83 -8.16
C SER A 144 -14.76 -16.00 -8.70
N VAL A 145 -13.52 -15.74 -9.11
CA VAL A 145 -12.59 -16.79 -9.57
C VAL A 145 -12.33 -17.81 -8.47
N ILE A 146 -12.11 -17.35 -7.22
CA ILE A 146 -11.83 -18.22 -6.08
C ILE A 146 -13.02 -19.10 -5.73
N LEU A 147 -14.24 -18.57 -5.77
CA LEU A 147 -15.44 -19.35 -5.51
C LEU A 147 -15.72 -20.40 -6.61
N LEU A 148 -15.22 -20.21 -7.83
CA LEU A 148 -15.30 -21.20 -8.90
C LEU A 148 -14.28 -22.33 -8.76
N ILE A 149 -13.19 -22.15 -8.02
CA ILE A 149 -12.13 -23.17 -7.87
C ILE A 149 -12.66 -24.52 -7.38
N PRO A 150 -13.50 -24.61 -6.30
CA PRO A 150 -14.05 -25.88 -5.85
C PRO A 150 -14.92 -26.56 -6.90
N LEU A 151 -15.74 -25.77 -7.61
CA LEU A 151 -16.58 -26.28 -8.66
C LEU A 151 -15.77 -26.87 -9.81
N ILE A 152 -14.73 -26.15 -10.26
CA ILE A 152 -13.81 -26.63 -11.29
C ILE A 152 -13.09 -27.91 -10.85
N TYR A 153 -12.67 -27.97 -9.58
CA TYR A 153 -12.00 -29.16 -9.03
C TYR A 153 -12.92 -30.38 -9.03
N VAL A 154 -14.16 -30.24 -8.53
CA VAL A 154 -15.11 -31.35 -8.45
C VAL A 154 -15.57 -31.79 -9.84
N VAL A 155 -15.99 -30.85 -10.70
CA VAL A 155 -16.45 -31.16 -12.06
C VAL A 155 -15.30 -31.73 -12.90
N GLY A 156 -14.09 -31.17 -12.79
CA GLY A 156 -12.92 -31.66 -13.48
C GLY A 156 -12.50 -33.06 -13.02
N GLY A 157 -12.65 -33.35 -11.71
CA GLY A 157 -12.45 -34.70 -11.14
C GLY A 157 -13.44 -35.72 -11.71
N LEU A 158 -14.71 -35.34 -11.85
CA LEU A 158 -15.76 -36.18 -12.44
C LEU A 158 -15.54 -36.44 -13.95
N LEU A 159 -14.91 -35.53 -14.67
CA LEU A 159 -14.66 -35.63 -16.13
C LEU A 159 -13.34 -36.32 -16.50
N GLY A 160 -12.62 -36.90 -15.55
CA GLY A 160 -11.41 -37.69 -15.85
C GLY A 160 -10.10 -37.04 -15.43
N GLY A 161 -10.14 -36.12 -14.50
CA GLY A 161 -8.97 -35.61 -13.79
C GLY A 161 -8.51 -34.22 -14.22
N PHE A 162 -9.01 -33.19 -13.52
CA PHE A 162 -8.43 -31.87 -13.57
C PHE A 162 -7.34 -31.79 -12.51
N PRO A 163 -6.05 -31.65 -12.87
CA PRO A 163 -5.00 -31.61 -11.86
C PRO A 163 -5.19 -30.41 -10.90
N LEU A 164 -5.13 -30.66 -9.60
CA LEU A 164 -5.25 -29.64 -8.53
C LEU A 164 -4.29 -28.45 -8.78
N ILE A 165 -3.15 -28.72 -9.44
CA ILE A 165 -2.13 -27.72 -9.77
C ILE A 165 -2.68 -26.54 -10.59
N TYR A 166 -3.65 -26.77 -11.48
CA TYR A 166 -4.24 -25.68 -12.27
C TYR A 166 -5.06 -24.72 -11.38
N SER A 167 -5.77 -25.25 -10.38
CA SER A 167 -6.51 -24.45 -9.41
C SER A 167 -5.56 -23.57 -8.58
N VAL A 168 -4.40 -24.12 -8.18
CA VAL A 168 -3.33 -23.37 -7.49
C VAL A 168 -2.79 -22.25 -8.37
N VAL A 169 -2.46 -22.56 -9.62
CA VAL A 169 -1.92 -21.58 -10.58
C VAL A 169 -2.91 -20.45 -10.83
N ILE A 170 -4.21 -20.75 -11.02
CA ILE A 170 -5.26 -19.76 -11.24
C ILE A 170 -5.39 -18.84 -10.01
N ALA A 171 -5.41 -19.42 -8.79
CA ALA A 171 -5.54 -18.63 -7.56
C ALA A 171 -4.35 -17.71 -7.33
N ILE A 172 -3.13 -18.21 -7.53
CA ILE A 172 -1.90 -17.40 -7.39
C ILE A 172 -1.87 -16.31 -8.46
N ALA A 173 -2.23 -16.62 -9.71
CA ALA A 173 -2.27 -15.64 -10.79
C ALA A 173 -3.29 -14.52 -10.50
N ALA A 174 -4.50 -14.86 -10.04
CA ALA A 174 -5.52 -13.89 -9.66
C ALA A 174 -5.04 -12.98 -8.50
N ALA A 175 -4.44 -13.55 -7.47
CA ALA A 175 -3.88 -12.79 -6.36
C ALA A 175 -2.69 -11.91 -6.80
N ALA A 176 -1.84 -12.39 -7.70
CA ALA A 176 -0.73 -11.62 -8.26
C ALA A 176 -1.22 -10.43 -9.08
N VAL A 177 -2.26 -10.60 -9.91
CA VAL A 177 -2.89 -9.50 -10.66
C VAL A 177 -3.43 -8.45 -9.70
N LEU A 178 -4.18 -8.86 -8.68
CA LEU A 178 -4.70 -7.93 -7.66
C LEU A 178 -3.56 -7.18 -6.96
N TYR A 179 -2.48 -7.86 -6.60
CA TYR A 179 -1.31 -7.25 -5.96
C TYR A 179 -0.64 -6.21 -6.88
N VAL A 180 -0.38 -6.57 -8.15
CA VAL A 180 0.30 -5.70 -9.10
C VAL A 180 -0.52 -4.45 -9.38
N VAL A 181 -1.82 -4.61 -9.68
CA VAL A 181 -2.68 -3.48 -10.00
C VAL A 181 -2.89 -2.58 -8.79
N SER A 182 -3.13 -3.15 -7.61
CA SER A 182 -3.26 -2.35 -6.38
C SER A 182 -1.98 -1.59 -6.03
N SER A 183 -0.81 -2.20 -6.22
CA SER A 183 0.47 -1.54 -5.96
C SER A 183 0.78 -0.43 -6.99
N ALA A 184 0.41 -0.64 -8.25
CA ALA A 184 0.60 0.35 -9.31
C ALA A 184 -0.31 1.57 -9.13
N SER A 185 -1.58 1.35 -8.76
CA SER A 185 -2.60 2.39 -8.61
C SER A 185 -2.59 3.09 -7.24
N GLU A 186 -1.80 2.63 -6.28
CA GLU A 186 -1.69 3.25 -4.94
C GLU A 186 -1.29 4.73 -5.04
N PRO A 187 -2.11 5.68 -4.51
CA PRO A 187 -1.86 7.10 -4.76
C PRO A 187 -0.66 7.64 -3.98
N LEU A 188 -0.58 7.38 -2.69
CA LEU A 188 0.46 7.90 -1.80
C LEU A 188 0.81 6.87 -0.73
N HIS A 189 2.09 6.52 -0.63
CA HIS A 189 2.57 5.60 0.40
C HIS A 189 2.85 6.34 1.70
N LEU A 190 2.00 6.12 2.70
CA LEU A 190 2.05 6.85 3.98
C LEU A 190 2.79 6.10 5.09
N VAL A 191 2.70 4.76 5.10
CA VAL A 191 3.25 3.92 6.17
C VAL A 191 4.72 3.60 5.90
N ASP A 192 5.63 4.11 6.73
CA ASP A 192 7.08 3.93 6.61
C ASP A 192 7.59 3.05 7.76
N LEU A 193 7.75 1.77 7.50
CA LEU A 193 8.24 0.80 8.48
C LEU A 193 9.77 0.73 8.49
N PRO A 194 10.38 0.43 9.66
CA PRO A 194 11.81 0.13 9.71
C PRO A 194 12.18 -1.01 8.75
N ARG A 195 13.28 -0.87 8.03
CA ARG A 195 13.74 -1.87 7.05
C ARG A 195 13.89 -3.27 7.65
N SER A 196 14.34 -3.37 8.92
CA SER A 196 14.44 -4.63 9.64
C SER A 196 13.08 -5.33 9.78
N ILE A 197 12.04 -4.59 10.13
CA ILE A 197 10.68 -5.13 10.27
C ILE A 197 10.14 -5.60 8.91
N THR A 198 10.33 -4.79 7.87
CA THR A 198 9.92 -5.17 6.51
C THR A 198 10.65 -6.44 6.05
N PHE A 199 11.96 -6.54 6.28
CA PHE A 199 12.76 -7.71 5.93
C PHE A 199 12.32 -8.97 6.68
N ILE A 200 12.17 -8.89 8.02
CA ILE A 200 11.70 -10.02 8.83
C ILE A 200 10.29 -10.46 8.40
N SER A 201 9.39 -9.51 8.18
CA SER A 201 8.03 -9.82 7.74
C SER A 201 8.01 -10.51 6.37
N THR A 202 8.84 -10.04 5.44
CA THR A 202 9.01 -10.69 4.13
C THR A 202 9.52 -12.11 4.30
N ALA A 203 10.52 -12.33 5.15
CA ALA A 203 11.04 -13.67 5.45
C ALA A 203 9.94 -14.57 6.07
N VAL A 204 9.16 -14.07 7.03
CA VAL A 204 8.03 -14.79 7.63
C VAL A 204 7.03 -15.22 6.55
N ILE A 205 6.64 -14.30 5.68
CA ILE A 205 5.67 -14.58 4.60
C ILE A 205 6.21 -15.67 3.66
N PHE A 206 7.46 -15.58 3.21
CA PHE A 206 8.03 -16.57 2.30
C PHE A 206 8.26 -17.93 2.95
N VAL A 207 8.76 -17.97 4.20
CA VAL A 207 8.99 -19.23 4.92
C VAL A 207 7.67 -19.96 5.16
N PHE A 208 6.67 -19.30 5.73
CA PHE A 208 5.39 -19.96 6.04
C PHE A 208 4.52 -20.18 4.81
N GLY A 209 4.59 -19.33 3.78
CA GLY A 209 4.01 -19.61 2.48
C GLY A 209 4.65 -20.82 1.81
N GLY A 210 5.97 -20.98 1.90
CA GLY A 210 6.69 -22.18 1.45
C GLY A 210 6.30 -23.42 2.23
N VAL A 211 6.17 -23.34 3.56
CA VAL A 211 5.68 -24.44 4.40
C VAL A 211 4.27 -24.88 3.96
N LEU A 212 3.36 -23.92 3.70
CA LEU A 212 2.03 -24.26 3.18
C LEU A 212 2.09 -24.87 1.77
N ALA A 213 3.00 -24.40 0.92
CA ALA A 213 3.18 -24.99 -0.40
C ALA A 213 3.67 -26.44 -0.34
N THR A 214 4.52 -26.83 0.64
CA THR A 214 4.94 -28.23 0.84
C THR A 214 3.79 -29.12 1.25
N SER A 215 2.74 -28.60 1.89
CA SER A 215 1.53 -29.36 2.22
C SER A 215 0.79 -29.87 0.98
N LEU A 216 0.96 -29.22 -0.19
CA LEU A 216 0.42 -29.72 -1.47
C LEU A 216 1.07 -31.05 -1.90
N LEU A 217 2.23 -31.40 -1.36
CA LEU A 217 2.92 -32.68 -1.59
C LEU A 217 2.42 -33.79 -0.65
N GLY A 218 1.38 -33.53 0.16
CA GLY A 218 0.77 -34.51 1.07
C GLY A 218 1.43 -34.60 2.44
N PHE A 219 2.38 -33.72 2.81
CA PHE A 219 3.03 -33.72 4.12
C PHE A 219 2.18 -33.02 5.18
N MET A 220 1.60 -33.78 6.10
CA MET A 220 0.92 -33.30 7.34
C MET A 220 0.21 -31.93 7.21
N PRO A 221 -0.77 -31.76 6.30
CA PRO A 221 -1.29 -30.42 5.96
C PRO A 221 -1.90 -29.69 7.15
N VAL A 222 -2.55 -30.41 8.08
CA VAL A 222 -3.16 -29.81 9.28
C VAL A 222 -2.09 -29.23 10.21
N LEU A 223 -1.03 -30.00 10.50
CA LEU A 223 0.05 -29.55 11.39
C LEU A 223 0.78 -28.32 10.81
N LEU A 224 1.15 -28.40 9.53
CA LEU A 224 1.83 -27.32 8.83
C LEU A 224 0.95 -26.07 8.74
N GLY A 225 -0.35 -26.25 8.51
CA GLY A 225 -1.33 -25.16 8.51
C GLY A 225 -1.47 -24.48 9.88
N VAL A 226 -1.53 -25.24 10.98
CA VAL A 226 -1.56 -24.68 12.34
C VAL A 226 -0.30 -23.86 12.63
N VAL A 227 0.88 -24.42 12.37
CA VAL A 227 2.15 -23.75 12.63
C VAL A 227 2.27 -22.47 11.79
N ALA A 228 2.03 -22.54 10.48
CA ALA A 228 2.10 -21.39 9.59
C ALA A 228 1.04 -20.34 9.95
N GLY A 229 -0.20 -20.76 10.21
CA GLY A 229 -1.30 -19.89 10.57
C GLY A 229 -1.04 -19.11 11.87
N VAL A 230 -0.67 -19.82 12.95
CA VAL A 230 -0.39 -19.19 14.24
C VAL A 230 0.83 -18.26 14.17
N ALA A 231 1.93 -18.70 13.59
CA ALA A 231 3.14 -17.89 13.50
C ALA A 231 2.91 -16.61 12.70
N THR A 232 2.24 -16.71 11.55
CA THR A 232 1.93 -15.54 10.70
C THR A 232 0.91 -14.61 11.37
N LEU A 233 -0.10 -15.17 12.07
CA LEU A 233 -1.08 -14.39 12.82
C LEU A 233 -0.41 -13.57 13.93
N VAL A 234 0.39 -14.23 14.78
CA VAL A 234 1.07 -13.57 15.92
C VAL A 234 2.01 -12.49 15.44
N TRP A 235 2.87 -12.80 14.45
CA TRP A 235 3.79 -11.81 13.88
C TRP A 235 3.04 -10.64 13.25
N GLY A 236 2.05 -10.91 12.41
CA GLY A 236 1.27 -9.90 11.73
C GLY A 236 0.48 -9.00 12.68
N LEU A 237 -0.10 -9.54 13.77
CA LEU A 237 -0.74 -8.75 14.82
C LEU A 237 0.26 -7.87 15.56
N PHE A 238 1.44 -8.41 15.89
CA PHE A 238 2.51 -7.63 16.51
C PHE A 238 2.87 -6.41 15.64
N VAL A 239 3.13 -6.61 14.35
CA VAL A 239 3.43 -5.51 13.43
C VAL A 239 2.27 -4.53 13.30
N HIS A 240 1.03 -5.06 13.19
CA HIS A 240 -0.17 -4.22 13.07
C HIS A 240 -0.34 -3.28 14.28
N PHE A 241 -0.28 -3.81 15.50
CA PHE A 241 -0.48 -3.01 16.71
C PHE A 241 0.68 -2.08 17.02
N MET A 242 1.92 -2.53 16.82
CA MET A 242 3.11 -1.75 17.18
C MET A 242 3.44 -0.65 16.17
N TYR A 243 3.15 -0.87 14.87
CA TYR A 243 3.61 0.02 13.80
C TYR A 243 2.47 0.60 12.98
N VAL A 244 1.60 -0.24 12.41
CA VAL A 244 0.56 0.24 11.48
C VAL A 244 -0.47 1.12 12.17
N ARG A 245 -0.98 0.67 13.31
CA ARG A 245 -1.94 1.46 14.11
C ARG A 245 -1.34 2.80 14.54
N ARG A 246 -0.05 2.81 14.89
CA ARG A 246 0.67 4.05 15.18
C ARG A 246 0.81 4.94 13.95
N ALA A 247 1.20 4.40 12.80
CA ALA A 247 1.31 5.19 11.58
C ALA A 247 -0.02 5.86 11.18
N VAL A 248 -1.14 5.17 11.39
CA VAL A 248 -2.48 5.75 11.16
C VAL A 248 -2.78 6.88 12.14
N ALA A 249 -2.52 6.67 13.44
CA ALA A 249 -2.71 7.70 14.47
C ALA A 249 -1.79 8.92 14.23
N GLU A 250 -0.56 8.70 13.74
CA GLU A 250 0.37 9.76 13.34
C GLU A 250 -0.14 10.56 12.12
N GLY A 251 -0.91 9.92 11.22
CA GLY A 251 -1.60 10.62 10.13
C GLY A 251 -2.60 11.64 10.66
N GLU A 252 -3.40 11.26 11.66
CA GLU A 252 -4.29 12.19 12.36
C GLU A 252 -3.50 13.29 13.09
N ALA A 253 -2.46 12.90 13.82
CA ALA A 253 -1.62 13.83 14.57
C ALA A 253 -0.93 14.88 13.68
N SER A 254 -0.68 14.56 12.40
CA SER A 254 0.01 15.48 11.48
C SER A 254 -0.80 16.73 11.19
N PHE A 255 -2.09 16.59 10.88
CA PHE A 255 -2.94 17.77 10.64
C PHE A 255 -3.24 18.54 11.92
N LEU A 256 -3.44 17.83 13.05
CA LEU A 256 -3.67 18.48 14.35
C LEU A 256 -2.45 19.30 14.80
N LEU A 257 -1.24 18.80 14.56
CA LEU A 257 -0.02 19.55 14.84
C LEU A 257 0.06 20.84 14.01
N LEU A 258 -0.15 20.74 12.70
CA LEU A 258 -0.05 21.88 11.79
C LEU A 258 -1.14 22.91 12.07
N ASP A 259 -2.39 22.46 12.24
CA ASP A 259 -3.53 23.36 12.53
C ASP A 259 -3.44 23.99 13.92
N GLY A 260 -3.11 23.21 14.93
CA GLY A 260 -2.93 23.71 16.30
C GLY A 260 -1.82 24.76 16.44
N VAL A 261 -0.71 24.56 15.69
CA VAL A 261 0.37 25.57 15.64
C VAL A 261 -0.08 26.79 14.84
N ALA A 262 -0.76 26.61 13.70
CA ALA A 262 -1.27 27.70 12.88
C ALA A 262 -2.27 28.57 13.65
N ALA A 263 -3.19 27.96 14.39
CA ALA A 263 -4.18 28.66 15.19
C ALA A 263 -3.54 29.56 16.27
N ARG A 264 -2.50 29.06 16.94
CA ARG A 264 -1.79 29.83 17.97
C ARG A 264 -0.94 30.95 17.38
N LEU A 265 -0.31 30.72 16.22
CA LEU A 265 0.40 31.78 15.50
C LEU A 265 -0.55 32.90 15.08
N ARG A 266 -1.79 32.60 14.64
CA ARG A 266 -2.83 33.60 14.36
C ARG A 266 -3.25 34.38 15.60
N ALA A 267 -3.22 33.72 16.75
CA ALA A 267 -3.49 34.37 18.04
C ALA A 267 -2.29 35.19 18.59
N GLY A 268 -1.20 35.32 17.82
CA GLY A 268 -0.02 36.10 18.18
C GLY A 268 0.99 35.40 19.10
N TYR A 269 0.83 34.10 19.36
CA TYR A 269 1.80 33.37 20.18
C TYR A 269 3.05 33.06 19.37
N PRO A 270 4.27 33.23 19.92
CA PRO A 270 5.49 32.82 19.27
C PRO A 270 5.53 31.29 19.15
N LEU A 271 6.14 30.79 18.06
CA LEU A 271 6.13 29.36 17.70
C LEU A 271 6.65 28.44 18.81
N GLY A 272 7.71 28.84 19.51
CA GLY A 272 8.27 28.06 20.63
C GLY A 272 7.21 27.82 21.72
N ARG A 273 6.57 28.90 22.21
CA ARG A 273 5.46 28.80 23.19
C ARG A 273 4.27 28.04 22.65
N SER A 274 3.97 28.17 21.36
CA SER A 274 2.89 27.42 20.70
C SER A 274 3.12 25.92 20.79
N LEU A 275 4.34 25.45 20.64
CA LEU A 275 4.73 24.04 20.71
C LEU A 275 4.70 23.50 22.15
N GLU A 276 5.22 24.27 23.10
CA GLU A 276 5.25 23.89 24.54
C GLU A 276 3.87 23.83 25.17
N ALA A 277 2.97 24.74 24.74
CA ALA A 277 1.61 24.85 25.27
C ALA A 277 0.64 23.81 24.66
N VAL A 278 1.11 22.84 23.87
CA VAL A 278 0.29 21.76 23.32
C VAL A 278 -0.21 20.86 24.45
N ALA A 279 -1.53 20.82 24.65
CA ALA A 279 -2.18 19.98 25.64
C ALA A 279 -2.65 18.63 25.07
N ASP A 280 -3.00 18.58 23.78
CA ASP A 280 -3.55 17.37 23.14
C ASP A 280 -2.51 16.23 23.11
N PRO A 281 -2.78 15.09 23.78
CA PRO A 281 -1.85 13.97 23.90
C PRO A 281 -1.51 13.33 22.54
N ARG A 282 -2.38 13.44 21.53
CA ARG A 282 -2.21 12.82 20.21
C ARG A 282 -0.97 13.34 19.49
N TYR A 283 -0.63 14.61 19.63
CA TYR A 283 0.55 15.20 18.99
C TYR A 283 1.53 15.90 19.94
N LYS A 284 1.22 15.96 21.25
CA LYS A 284 2.09 16.56 22.27
C LYS A 284 3.53 16.04 22.19
N ARG A 285 3.71 14.73 22.05
CA ARG A 285 5.04 14.10 21.92
C ARG A 285 5.85 14.71 20.78
N TYR A 286 5.23 14.95 19.64
CA TYR A 286 5.90 15.49 18.45
C TYR A 286 6.18 16.98 18.58
N ALA A 287 5.23 17.74 19.14
CA ALA A 287 5.41 19.15 19.43
C ALA A 287 6.57 19.38 20.40
N MET A 288 6.64 18.61 21.50
CA MET A 288 7.74 18.65 22.45
C MET A 288 9.09 18.25 21.84
N ALA A 289 9.10 17.23 20.98
CA ALA A 289 10.31 16.86 20.27
C ALA A 289 10.85 18.00 19.40
N ILE A 290 9.96 18.70 18.68
CA ILE A 290 10.35 19.88 17.88
C ILE A 290 10.82 21.02 18.79
N ALA A 291 10.13 21.29 19.91
CA ALA A 291 10.47 22.34 20.87
C ALA A 291 11.88 22.13 21.48
N HIS A 292 12.22 20.89 21.80
CA HIS A 292 13.51 20.54 22.44
C HIS A 292 14.58 20.05 21.46
N GLY A 293 14.31 20.06 20.15
CA GLY A 293 15.29 19.58 19.15
C GLY A 293 15.55 18.07 19.18
N LEU A 294 14.63 17.29 19.75
CA LEU A 294 14.75 15.83 19.83
C LEU A 294 14.43 15.19 18.48
N GLU A 295 15.20 14.18 18.11
CA GLU A 295 14.93 13.39 16.91
C GLU A 295 13.90 12.29 17.20
N ILE A 296 12.76 12.36 16.57
CA ILE A 296 11.77 11.29 16.52
C ILE A 296 11.54 10.91 15.05
N ASN A 297 11.54 9.62 14.77
CA ASN A 297 11.22 9.09 13.46
C ASN A 297 9.78 8.56 13.46
N PRO A 298 8.81 9.31 12.93
CA PRO A 298 7.44 8.83 12.78
C PRO A 298 7.36 7.68 11.77
N TYR A 299 6.38 6.81 11.96
CA TYR A 299 6.05 5.73 11.00
C TYR A 299 5.12 6.22 9.88
N ASN A 300 4.57 7.42 10.00
CA ASN A 300 3.80 8.08 8.95
C ASN A 300 4.69 9.12 8.26
N ARG A 301 4.83 8.99 6.93
CA ARG A 301 5.67 9.89 6.12
C ARG A 301 5.16 11.33 6.15
N PHE A 302 3.83 11.53 6.18
CA PHE A 302 3.27 12.88 6.24
C PHE A 302 3.53 13.53 7.60
N MET A 303 3.46 12.77 8.71
CA MET A 303 3.84 13.26 10.03
C MET A 303 5.31 13.68 10.09
N ALA A 304 6.19 12.90 9.49
CA ALA A 304 7.61 13.25 9.40
C ALA A 304 7.82 14.58 8.64
N LEU A 305 7.09 14.77 7.51
CA LEU A 305 7.12 16.02 6.75
C LEU A 305 6.52 17.19 7.54
N ALA A 306 5.41 16.98 8.25
CA ALA A 306 4.78 18.00 9.10
C ALA A 306 5.73 18.48 10.21
N MET A 307 6.43 17.55 10.88
CA MET A 307 7.45 17.89 11.88
C MET A 307 8.59 18.72 11.28
N GLU A 308 9.08 18.34 10.11
CA GLU A 308 10.13 19.09 9.41
C GLU A 308 9.65 20.48 9.00
N THR A 309 8.42 20.60 8.50
CA THR A 309 7.78 21.88 8.19
C THR A 309 7.74 22.81 9.40
N VAL A 310 7.31 22.31 10.55
CA VAL A 310 7.27 23.10 11.78
C VAL A 310 8.69 23.46 12.28
N LYS A 311 9.68 22.60 12.11
CA LYS A 311 11.08 22.92 12.39
C LYS A 311 11.59 24.08 11.49
N ILE A 312 11.29 24.06 10.21
CA ILE A 312 11.63 25.13 9.28
C ILE A 312 10.90 26.42 9.64
N ALA A 313 9.62 26.34 9.98
CA ALA A 313 8.85 27.48 10.48
C ALA A 313 9.51 28.15 11.71
N ARG A 314 10.10 27.33 12.60
CA ARG A 314 10.84 27.84 13.77
C ARG A 314 12.11 28.58 13.41
N LEU A 315 12.79 28.20 12.34
CA LEU A 315 14.09 28.78 11.92
C LEU A 315 13.94 30.07 11.12
N GLY A 316 12.79 30.39 10.60
CA GLY A 316 12.68 31.64 9.87
C GLY A 316 11.55 31.82 8.88
N GLY A 317 10.29 31.72 9.30
CA GLY A 317 9.36 32.52 8.52
C GLY A 317 8.16 31.88 7.86
N LEU A 318 7.77 30.66 8.17
CA LEU A 318 6.48 30.15 7.75
C LEU A 318 5.35 30.81 8.59
N GLY A 319 4.47 31.55 7.92
CA GLY A 319 3.31 32.16 8.54
C GLY A 319 2.21 31.14 8.88
N ALA A 320 1.24 31.57 9.68
CA ALA A 320 0.08 30.76 10.08
C ALA A 320 -0.74 30.27 8.88
N GLU A 321 -0.84 31.07 7.82
CA GLU A 321 -1.58 30.72 6.59
C GLU A 321 -0.97 29.51 5.86
N ALA A 322 0.36 29.50 5.73
CA ALA A 322 1.07 28.39 5.12
C ALA A 322 0.87 27.08 5.89
N LEU A 323 0.99 27.13 7.22
CA LEU A 323 0.74 25.95 8.05
C LEU A 323 -0.71 25.48 7.98
N SER A 324 -1.66 26.41 7.88
CA SER A 324 -3.09 26.13 7.73
C SER A 324 -3.42 25.45 6.40
N LEU A 325 -2.78 25.88 5.30
CA LEU A 325 -2.91 25.21 3.98
C LEU A 325 -2.38 23.78 4.05
N LEU A 326 -1.21 23.58 4.64
CA LEU A 326 -0.63 22.25 4.81
C LEU A 326 -1.43 21.37 5.78
N ALA A 327 -2.07 21.95 6.79
CA ALA A 327 -3.01 21.23 7.66
C ALA A 327 -4.23 20.74 6.86
N ARG A 328 -4.81 21.56 5.98
CA ARG A 328 -5.92 21.14 5.11
C ARG A 328 -5.51 20.00 4.17
N LEU A 329 -4.31 20.06 3.60
CA LEU A 329 -3.77 18.97 2.77
C LEU A 329 -3.61 17.69 3.61
N ALA A 330 -3.02 17.78 4.81
CA ALA A 330 -2.84 16.65 5.72
C ALA A 330 -4.17 15.99 6.09
N LEU A 331 -5.18 16.80 6.39
CA LEU A 331 -6.53 16.34 6.73
C LEU A 331 -7.17 15.62 5.53
N SER A 332 -7.09 16.20 4.33
CA SER A 332 -7.63 15.58 3.12
C SER A 332 -7.00 14.22 2.84
N ILE A 333 -5.67 14.11 2.96
CA ILE A 333 -4.94 12.84 2.78
C ILE A 333 -5.36 11.83 3.86
N TYR A 334 -5.44 12.23 5.12
CA TYR A 334 -5.84 11.37 6.23
C TYR A 334 -7.26 10.84 6.05
N LEU A 335 -8.23 11.70 5.72
CA LEU A 335 -9.62 11.31 5.50
C LEU A 335 -9.77 10.38 4.29
N SER A 336 -9.05 10.67 3.22
CA SER A 336 -9.06 9.83 2.02
C SER A 336 -8.47 8.44 2.29
N PHE A 337 -7.35 8.37 3.01
CA PHE A 337 -6.71 7.11 3.41
C PHE A 337 -7.59 6.29 4.36
N THR A 338 -8.14 6.92 5.40
CA THR A 338 -9.00 6.22 6.37
C THR A 338 -10.33 5.78 5.75
N GLY A 339 -10.89 6.59 4.84
CA GLY A 339 -12.05 6.24 4.05
C GLY A 339 -11.79 5.02 3.15
N ALA A 340 -10.65 4.99 2.45
CA ALA A 340 -10.22 3.85 1.66
C ALA A 340 -10.08 2.58 2.54
N ARG A 341 -9.40 2.68 3.68
CA ARG A 341 -9.28 1.55 4.62
C ARG A 341 -10.64 1.02 5.10
N ALA A 342 -11.59 1.92 5.38
CA ALA A 342 -12.92 1.52 5.85
C ALA A 342 -13.65 0.66 4.80
N ARG A 343 -13.56 1.01 3.52
CA ARG A 343 -14.13 0.24 2.41
C ARG A 343 -13.42 -1.10 2.23
N MET A 344 -12.09 -1.14 2.39
CA MET A 344 -11.29 -2.38 2.25
C MET A 344 -11.56 -3.43 3.34
N LYS A 345 -12.22 -3.10 4.45
CA LYS A 345 -12.57 -4.07 5.51
C LYS A 345 -13.41 -5.25 5.02
N LEU A 346 -14.27 -5.03 4.03
CA LEU A 346 -15.05 -6.11 3.41
C LEU A 346 -14.10 -7.15 2.77
N TYR A 347 -13.08 -6.70 2.05
CA TYR A 347 -12.10 -7.58 1.40
C TYR A 347 -11.22 -8.31 2.43
N THR A 348 -10.97 -7.70 3.59
CA THR A 348 -10.34 -8.40 4.72
C THR A 348 -11.18 -9.57 5.18
N ALA A 349 -12.50 -9.40 5.37
CA ALA A 349 -13.40 -10.48 5.74
C ALA A 349 -13.43 -11.58 4.66
N LEU A 350 -13.53 -11.20 3.39
CA LEU A 350 -13.51 -12.13 2.27
C LEU A 350 -12.19 -12.91 2.16
N ALA A 351 -11.04 -12.25 2.36
CA ALA A 351 -9.73 -12.92 2.35
C ALA A 351 -9.62 -13.97 3.47
N ILE A 352 -10.09 -13.64 4.67
CA ILE A 352 -10.11 -14.58 5.81
C ILE A 352 -11.06 -15.74 5.55
N ALA A 353 -12.23 -15.49 4.97
CA ALA A 353 -13.24 -16.50 4.71
C ALA A 353 -12.98 -17.33 3.44
N SER A 354 -12.08 -16.92 2.56
CA SER A 354 -11.92 -17.52 1.22
C SER A 354 -11.58 -19.01 1.28
N GLY A 355 -10.61 -19.43 2.08
CA GLY A 355 -10.24 -20.83 2.23
C GLY A 355 -11.34 -21.65 2.90
N ALA A 356 -12.00 -21.09 3.92
CA ALA A 356 -13.15 -21.70 4.58
C ALA A 356 -14.31 -21.91 3.59
N ALA A 357 -14.58 -20.94 2.72
CA ALA A 357 -15.60 -21.06 1.68
C ALA A 357 -15.25 -22.15 0.65
N ILE A 358 -13.98 -22.27 0.24
CA ILE A 358 -13.51 -23.34 -0.64
C ILE A 358 -13.82 -24.71 -0.01
N ILE A 359 -13.48 -24.91 1.27
CA ILE A 359 -13.74 -26.17 1.98
C ILE A 359 -15.24 -26.43 2.09
N ALA A 360 -16.03 -25.44 2.52
CA ALA A 360 -17.48 -25.58 2.68
C ALA A 360 -18.17 -25.95 1.36
N VAL A 361 -17.86 -25.24 0.26
CA VAL A 361 -18.43 -25.54 -1.05
C VAL A 361 -18.00 -26.93 -1.54
N SER A 362 -16.73 -27.32 -1.33
CA SER A 362 -16.26 -28.66 -1.69
C SER A 362 -17.00 -29.74 -0.90
N ALA A 363 -17.16 -29.56 0.40
CA ALA A 363 -17.89 -30.50 1.26
C ALA A 363 -19.37 -30.66 0.81
N ILE A 364 -20.07 -29.54 0.58
CA ILE A 364 -21.47 -29.57 0.12
C ILE A 364 -21.59 -30.27 -1.24
N THR A 365 -20.63 -30.04 -2.15
CA THR A 365 -20.65 -30.64 -3.49
C THR A 365 -20.34 -32.14 -3.45
N LEU A 366 -19.51 -32.59 -2.50
CA LEU A 366 -19.14 -34.00 -2.32
C LEU A 366 -20.12 -34.78 -1.47
N ALA A 367 -20.89 -34.14 -0.58
CA ALA A 367 -21.83 -34.77 0.33
C ALA A 367 -22.84 -35.76 -0.33
N PRO A 368 -23.40 -35.46 -1.55
CA PRO A 368 -24.29 -36.43 -2.21
C PRO A 368 -23.63 -37.75 -2.59
N PHE A 369 -22.28 -37.77 -2.73
CA PHE A 369 -21.53 -38.97 -3.11
C PHE A 369 -21.13 -39.84 -1.90
N THR A 370 -21.16 -39.31 -0.69
CA THR A 370 -20.76 -40.03 0.54
C THR A 370 -21.92 -40.86 1.15
N GLY A 371 -23.17 -40.53 0.81
CA GLY A 371 -24.36 -41.24 1.27
C GLY A 371 -24.86 -42.36 0.33
N LEU A 372 -24.11 -42.69 -0.72
CA LEU A 372 -24.54 -43.72 -1.66
C LEU A 372 -24.41 -45.13 -1.07
N PRO A 373 -25.39 -46.07 -1.33
CA PRO A 373 -25.24 -47.48 -1.00
C PRO A 373 -23.95 -48.07 -1.55
N GLN A 374 -23.31 -48.99 -0.81
CA GLN A 374 -21.99 -49.52 -1.18
C GLN A 374 -21.91 -50.07 -2.63
N ASP A 375 -22.98 -50.70 -3.08
CA ASP A 375 -23.07 -51.29 -4.43
C ASP A 375 -23.08 -50.18 -5.50
N VAL A 376 -23.80 -49.10 -5.26
CA VAL A 376 -23.84 -47.92 -6.16
C VAL A 376 -22.55 -47.11 -6.05
N ALA A 377 -22.01 -46.99 -4.84
CA ALA A 377 -20.75 -46.28 -4.59
C ALA A 377 -19.58 -46.92 -5.35
N THR A 378 -19.49 -48.28 -5.36
CA THR A 378 -18.45 -49.01 -6.11
C THR A 378 -18.62 -48.88 -7.61
N GLU A 379 -19.82 -48.82 -8.13
CA GLU A 379 -20.10 -48.65 -9.56
C GLU A 379 -19.84 -47.20 -10.00
N VAL A 380 -20.23 -46.21 -9.19
CA VAL A 380 -19.92 -44.79 -9.40
C VAL A 380 -18.40 -44.53 -9.31
N GLN A 381 -17.71 -45.14 -8.32
CA GLN A 381 -16.24 -45.03 -8.22
C GLN A 381 -15.49 -45.70 -9.35
N ARG A 382 -16.05 -46.73 -10.03
CA ARG A 382 -15.50 -47.32 -11.23
C ARG A 382 -15.70 -46.45 -12.48
N LEU A 383 -16.81 -45.72 -12.54
CA LEU A 383 -17.16 -44.85 -13.67
C LEU A 383 -16.62 -43.45 -13.52
N ILE A 384 -16.50 -42.97 -12.30
CA ILE A 384 -16.16 -41.57 -11.99
C ILE A 384 -15.20 -41.57 -10.79
N ALA A 385 -14.01 -40.99 -10.94
CA ALA A 385 -13.10 -40.79 -9.82
C ALA A 385 -13.67 -39.69 -8.89
N VAL A 386 -14.44 -40.12 -7.87
CA VAL A 386 -14.99 -39.18 -6.88
C VAL A 386 -13.84 -38.52 -6.12
N PRO A 387 -13.63 -37.21 -6.25
CA PRO A 387 -12.55 -36.54 -5.54
C PRO A 387 -12.83 -36.50 -4.03
N SER A 388 -11.80 -36.69 -3.21
CA SER A 388 -11.86 -36.51 -1.76
C SER A 388 -11.66 -35.06 -1.36
N ILE A 389 -12.09 -34.66 -0.16
CA ILE A 389 -11.91 -33.30 0.39
C ILE A 389 -10.47 -33.04 0.86
N GLU A 390 -9.70 -34.11 1.15
CA GLU A 390 -8.34 -33.99 1.70
C GLU A 390 -7.36 -33.17 0.83
N PRO A 391 -7.28 -33.39 -0.50
CA PRO A 391 -6.39 -32.62 -1.35
C PRO A 391 -6.80 -31.13 -1.50
N VAL A 392 -8.06 -30.79 -1.17
CA VAL A 392 -8.57 -29.42 -1.23
C VAL A 392 -8.03 -28.57 -0.08
N LEU A 393 -7.74 -29.16 1.07
CA LEU A 393 -7.27 -28.43 2.25
C LEU A 393 -5.99 -27.64 2.02
N PRO A 394 -4.89 -28.20 1.49
CA PRO A 394 -3.68 -27.43 1.21
C PRO A 394 -3.91 -26.28 0.23
N LEU A 395 -4.72 -26.49 -0.80
CA LEU A 395 -5.10 -25.46 -1.76
C LEU A 395 -5.84 -24.31 -1.06
N ALA A 396 -6.87 -24.64 -0.28
CA ALA A 396 -7.69 -23.66 0.42
C ALA A 396 -6.87 -22.81 1.41
N MET A 397 -5.94 -23.44 2.14
CA MET A 397 -5.01 -22.75 3.03
C MET A 397 -4.08 -21.81 2.27
N LEU A 398 -3.48 -22.26 1.16
CA LEU A 398 -2.57 -21.46 0.36
C LEU A 398 -3.28 -20.24 -0.27
N VAL A 399 -4.49 -20.43 -0.80
CA VAL A 399 -5.32 -19.37 -1.37
C VAL A 399 -5.64 -18.31 -0.31
N SER A 400 -6.11 -18.73 0.86
CA SER A 400 -6.44 -17.82 1.95
C SER A 400 -5.21 -17.08 2.46
N TYR A 401 -4.06 -17.77 2.51
CA TYR A 401 -2.79 -17.16 2.90
C TYR A 401 -2.35 -16.06 1.93
N VAL A 402 -2.31 -16.35 0.64
CA VAL A 402 -1.88 -15.40 -0.39
C VAL A 402 -2.82 -14.18 -0.45
N LEU A 403 -4.13 -14.43 -0.43
CA LEU A 403 -5.11 -13.33 -0.39
C LEU A 403 -4.99 -12.48 0.86
N GLY A 404 -4.80 -13.10 2.02
CA GLY A 404 -4.60 -12.38 3.28
C GLY A 404 -3.38 -11.46 3.25
N VAL A 405 -2.28 -11.88 2.61
CA VAL A 405 -1.08 -11.04 2.39
C VAL A 405 -1.40 -9.88 1.45
N VAL A 406 -2.07 -10.14 0.32
CA VAL A 406 -2.40 -9.12 -0.68
C VAL A 406 -3.35 -8.07 -0.12
N VAL A 407 -4.42 -8.48 0.55
CA VAL A 407 -5.39 -7.57 1.17
C VAL A 407 -4.73 -6.79 2.31
N GLY A 408 -3.84 -7.42 3.08
CA GLY A 408 -3.03 -6.73 4.09
C GLY A 408 -2.19 -5.61 3.49
N ARG A 409 -1.58 -5.85 2.33
CA ARG A 409 -0.81 -4.83 1.59
C ARG A 409 -1.70 -3.67 1.11
N ILE A 410 -2.90 -3.97 0.64
CA ILE A 410 -3.84 -2.97 0.13
C ILE A 410 -4.37 -2.09 1.26
N GLU A 411 -4.83 -2.68 2.36
CA GLU A 411 -5.46 -1.96 3.47
C GLU A 411 -4.45 -1.19 4.33
N ASP A 412 -3.31 -1.82 4.65
CA ASP A 412 -2.32 -1.28 5.58
C ASP A 412 -1.09 -0.66 4.89
N GLN A 413 -1.08 -0.63 3.55
CA GLN A 413 0.05 -0.18 2.73
C GLN A 413 1.37 -0.94 3.01
N THR A 414 1.28 -2.12 3.61
CA THR A 414 2.46 -2.93 3.93
C THR A 414 2.11 -4.42 3.96
N ILE A 415 2.98 -5.24 3.38
CA ILE A 415 2.89 -6.70 3.50
C ILE A 415 3.22 -7.18 4.91
N ALA A 416 3.88 -6.35 5.71
CA ALA A 416 4.33 -6.72 7.05
C ALA A 416 3.18 -7.01 8.02
N ALA A 417 1.99 -6.43 7.81
CA ALA A 417 0.79 -6.69 8.59
C ALA A 417 0.03 -7.94 8.07
N CYS A 418 0.72 -9.08 7.98
CA CYS A 418 0.23 -10.32 7.38
C CYS A 418 -0.73 -11.13 8.29
N TRP A 419 -1.25 -10.56 9.40
CA TRP A 419 -2.14 -11.27 10.33
C TRP A 419 -3.38 -11.87 9.66
N ARG A 420 -3.89 -11.25 8.58
CA ARG A 420 -5.03 -11.72 7.80
C ARG A 420 -4.77 -13.06 7.14
N ALA A 421 -3.54 -13.25 6.66
CA ALA A 421 -3.10 -14.51 6.08
C ALA A 421 -3.14 -15.65 7.12
N GLY A 422 -2.60 -15.40 8.32
CA GLY A 422 -2.65 -16.37 9.42
C GLY A 422 -4.09 -16.66 9.87
N ALA A 423 -4.92 -15.63 10.04
CA ALA A 423 -6.32 -15.78 10.41
C ALA A 423 -7.11 -16.60 9.37
N GLY A 424 -6.87 -16.37 8.08
CA GLY A 424 -7.52 -17.11 6.99
C GLY A 424 -7.16 -18.61 6.99
N VAL A 425 -5.88 -18.94 7.18
CA VAL A 425 -5.44 -20.33 7.29
C VAL A 425 -6.11 -21.03 8.48
N LEU A 426 -6.17 -20.38 9.64
CA LEU A 426 -6.81 -20.96 10.83
C LEU A 426 -8.33 -21.12 10.67
N ALA A 427 -8.99 -20.14 10.02
CA ALA A 427 -10.42 -20.26 9.67
C ALA A 427 -10.67 -21.43 8.72
N THR A 428 -9.79 -21.64 7.74
CA THR A 428 -9.85 -22.78 6.81
C THR A 428 -9.74 -24.10 7.54
N LEU A 429 -8.78 -24.22 8.46
CA LEU A 429 -8.59 -25.44 9.27
C LEU A 429 -9.79 -25.74 10.17
N LEU A 430 -10.39 -24.71 10.77
CA LEU A 430 -11.58 -24.86 11.61
C LEU A 430 -12.74 -25.39 10.78
N VAL A 431 -13.02 -24.83 9.60
CA VAL A 431 -14.11 -25.31 8.74
C VAL A 431 -13.82 -26.71 8.21
N TYR A 432 -12.56 -27.02 7.87
CA TYR A 432 -12.16 -28.37 7.47
C TYR A 432 -12.43 -29.40 8.58
N SER A 433 -12.07 -29.09 9.82
CA SER A 433 -12.31 -29.99 10.98
C SER A 433 -13.80 -30.29 11.19
N ILE A 434 -14.66 -29.32 10.89
CA ILE A 434 -16.10 -29.49 10.94
C ILE A 434 -16.56 -30.33 9.73
N ALA A 435 -16.15 -29.95 8.52
CA ALA A 435 -16.57 -30.59 7.28
C ALA A 435 -16.15 -32.08 7.22
N SER A 436 -14.94 -32.41 7.67
CA SER A 436 -14.44 -33.78 7.71
C SER A 436 -15.20 -34.72 8.67
N ALA A 437 -16.03 -34.17 9.56
CA ALA A 437 -16.93 -34.95 10.40
C ALA A 437 -18.26 -35.34 9.71
N PHE A 438 -18.58 -34.68 8.56
CA PHE A 438 -19.82 -34.87 7.82
C PHE A 438 -19.63 -35.51 6.45
N VAL A 439 -18.41 -35.55 5.93
CA VAL A 439 -18.01 -36.10 4.62
C VAL A 439 -17.07 -37.27 4.85
#